data_1d8dcf68bce431fb3d412f363ca3e268
#
_entry.id   1d8dcf68bce431fb3d412f363ca3e268
#
_cell.length_a   1.000
_cell.length_b   1.000
_cell.length_c   1.000
_cell.angle_alpha   90.00
_cell.angle_beta   90.00
_cell.angle_gamma   90.00
#
_symmetry.space_group_name_H-M   'P 1'
#
loop_
_entity.id
_entity.type
_entity.pdbx_description
1 polymer ?
#
loop_
_entity_poly.entity_id
_entity_poly.type
_entity_poly.pdbx_seq_one_letter_code
_entity_poly.pdbx_strand_id
1 'polypeptide(L)'
;MLVNRIRTISKRIENAGLFIKLISHMDDAIDAFEDAVFSASLIPQVGISRKILESLETMAGIVLESSRNFLKTIYAYQCSTRICTLNEMQAFFGAAAQVVSLERTCDEAFREANRVIFEESTDFKEAMLARDITGKIEEASNSLMLAAFTIRERAFDVHIWEGY
;
A
#
# COMPACT_ATOMS: atom_id res chain seq x y z
N MET A 1 -25.99 13.44 -30.90
CA MET A 1 -25.33 14.41 -29.99
C MET A 1 -25.60 14.12 -28.52
N LEU A 2 -26.82 13.76 -28.11
CA LEU A 2 -27.17 13.44 -26.67
C LEU A 2 -26.46 12.20 -26.13
N VAL A 3 -26.38 11.12 -26.92
CA VAL A 3 -25.75 9.83 -26.53
C VAL A 3 -24.27 10.00 -26.20
N ASN A 4 -23.53 10.82 -26.96
CA ASN A 4 -22.12 11.10 -26.67
C ASN A 4 -21.91 11.90 -25.39
N ARG A 5 -22.84 12.81 -25.05
CA ARG A 5 -22.80 13.54 -23.78
C ARG A 5 -23.06 12.62 -22.58
N ILE A 6 -24.08 11.75 -22.69
CA ILE A 6 -24.39 10.76 -21.65
C ILE A 6 -23.20 9.82 -21.44
N ARG A 7 -22.55 9.34 -22.51
CA ARG A 7 -21.37 8.49 -22.44
C ARG A 7 -20.17 9.18 -21.79
N THR A 8 -19.98 10.49 -22.07
CA THR A 8 -18.90 11.29 -21.45
C THR A 8 -19.16 11.54 -19.97
N ILE A 9 -20.41 11.79 -19.56
CA ILE A 9 -20.79 11.98 -18.15
C ILE A 9 -20.66 10.67 -17.40
N SER A 10 -21.14 9.55 -17.93
CA SER A 10 -21.01 8.21 -17.35
C SER A 10 -19.54 7.85 -17.11
N LYS A 11 -18.67 8.00 -18.12
CA LYS A 11 -17.22 7.79 -17.96
C LYS A 11 -16.57 8.70 -16.91
N ARG A 12 -17.01 9.95 -16.79
CA ARG A 12 -16.52 10.86 -15.74
C ARG A 12 -16.93 10.43 -14.35
N ILE A 13 -18.15 9.91 -14.20
CA ILE A 13 -18.67 9.42 -12.92
C ILE A 13 -17.95 8.14 -12.50
N GLU A 14 -17.75 7.18 -13.41
CA GLU A 14 -16.97 5.96 -13.16
C GLU A 14 -15.52 6.29 -12.78
N ASN A 15 -14.88 7.20 -13.51
CA ASN A 15 -13.55 7.67 -13.21
C ASN A 15 -13.44 8.37 -11.84
N ALA A 16 -14.46 9.16 -11.47
CA ALA A 16 -14.49 9.80 -10.15
C ALA A 16 -14.57 8.79 -9.03
N GLY A 17 -15.34 7.71 -9.18
CA GLY A 17 -15.45 6.64 -8.19
C GLY A 17 -14.12 5.92 -7.94
N LEU A 18 -13.41 5.54 -8.99
CA LEU A 18 -12.09 4.90 -8.87
C LEU A 18 -11.04 5.85 -8.27
N PHE A 19 -11.10 7.13 -8.64
CA PHE A 19 -10.18 8.13 -8.09
C PHE A 19 -10.42 8.37 -6.60
N ILE A 20 -11.69 8.47 -6.18
CA ILE A 20 -12.06 8.57 -4.76
C ILE A 20 -11.57 7.34 -3.99
N LYS A 21 -11.75 6.14 -4.56
CA LYS A 21 -11.29 4.88 -3.96
C LYS A 21 -9.77 4.84 -3.80
N LEU A 22 -9.03 5.30 -4.83
CA LEU A 22 -7.58 5.41 -4.77
C LEU A 22 -7.13 6.36 -3.65
N ILE A 23 -7.73 7.56 -3.58
CA ILE A 23 -7.41 8.53 -2.54
C ILE A 23 -7.72 7.96 -1.16
N SER A 24 -8.87 7.29 -0.98
CA SER A 24 -9.21 6.66 0.30
C SER A 24 -8.15 5.64 0.73
N HIS A 25 -7.71 4.74 -0.16
CA HIS A 25 -6.67 3.78 0.19
C HIS A 25 -5.32 4.42 0.49
N MET A 26 -4.99 5.53 -0.18
CA MET A 26 -3.78 6.29 0.14
C MET A 26 -3.87 6.98 1.51
N ASP A 27 -5.03 7.52 1.84
CA ASP A 27 -5.33 8.14 3.13
C ASP A 27 -5.23 7.10 4.25
N ASP A 28 -5.89 5.94 4.09
CA ASP A 28 -5.82 4.81 5.02
C ASP A 28 -4.35 4.37 5.26
N ALA A 29 -3.51 4.37 4.22
CA ALA A 29 -2.10 4.01 4.36
C ALA A 29 -1.32 5.08 5.17
N ILE A 30 -1.60 6.36 4.95
CA ILE A 30 -0.97 7.47 5.66
C ILE A 30 -1.36 7.45 7.13
N ASP A 31 -2.65 7.29 7.42
CA ASP A 31 -3.17 7.21 8.79
C ASP A 31 -2.54 6.03 9.56
N ALA A 32 -2.42 4.87 8.91
CA ALA A 32 -1.75 3.72 9.51
C ALA A 32 -0.25 3.97 9.78
N PHE A 33 0.46 4.71 8.90
CA PHE A 33 1.83 5.13 9.17
C PHE A 33 1.93 6.12 10.34
N GLU A 34 1.03 7.10 10.42
CA GLU A 34 1.00 8.06 11.52
C GLU A 34 0.76 7.35 12.85
N ASP A 35 -0.18 6.43 12.91
CA ASP A 35 -0.46 5.60 14.09
C ASP A 35 0.76 4.75 14.48
N ALA A 36 1.42 4.10 13.51
CA ALA A 36 2.62 3.30 13.76
C ALA A 36 3.76 4.16 14.35
N VAL A 37 3.98 5.37 13.80
CA VAL A 37 5.00 6.31 14.28
C VAL A 37 4.64 6.82 15.68
N PHE A 38 3.37 7.14 15.93
CA PHE A 38 2.91 7.53 17.26
C PHE A 38 3.20 6.42 18.28
N SER A 39 2.78 5.19 18.00
CA SER A 39 3.03 4.04 18.90
C SER A 39 4.53 3.79 19.08
N ALA A 40 5.34 3.89 18.02
CA ALA A 40 6.79 3.77 18.10
C ALA A 40 7.43 4.86 19.00
N SER A 41 6.85 6.05 19.08
CA SER A 41 7.32 7.11 19.97
C SER A 41 7.22 6.77 21.47
N LEU A 42 6.42 5.76 21.83
CA LEU A 42 6.23 5.28 23.19
C LEU A 42 7.27 4.22 23.60
N ILE A 43 8.06 3.70 22.66
CA ILE A 43 9.10 2.68 22.93
C ILE A 43 10.05 3.07 24.08
N PRO A 44 10.58 4.33 24.15
CA PRO A 44 11.49 4.71 25.22
C PRO A 44 10.89 4.65 26.63
N GLN A 45 9.56 4.73 26.77
CA GLN A 45 8.88 4.69 28.06
C GLN A 45 8.55 3.26 28.52
N VAL A 46 8.40 2.35 27.58
CA VAL A 46 8.03 0.95 27.87
C VAL A 46 9.27 0.05 27.93
N GLY A 47 10.21 0.28 27.03
CA GLY A 47 11.29 -0.65 26.73
C GLY A 47 10.78 -1.80 25.87
N ILE A 48 11.50 -2.13 24.80
CA ILE A 48 11.17 -3.26 23.92
C ILE A 48 12.42 -4.10 23.69
N SER A 49 12.28 -5.43 23.69
CA SER A 49 13.40 -6.34 23.46
C SER A 49 14.02 -6.10 22.09
N ARG A 50 15.33 -6.35 21.98
CA ARG A 50 16.07 -6.15 20.73
C ARG A 50 15.52 -7.00 19.59
N LYS A 51 15.10 -8.22 19.85
CA LYS A 51 14.55 -9.12 18.82
C LYS A 51 13.22 -8.61 18.27
N ILE A 52 12.37 -8.05 19.14
CA ILE A 52 11.12 -7.41 18.72
C ILE A 52 11.43 -6.19 17.83
N LEU A 53 12.38 -5.35 18.24
CA LEU A 53 12.79 -4.18 17.43
C LEU A 53 13.32 -4.59 16.04
N GLU A 54 14.13 -5.63 15.95
CA GLU A 54 14.64 -6.17 14.67
C GLU A 54 13.51 -6.68 13.76
N SER A 55 12.46 -7.27 14.36
CA SER A 55 11.26 -7.68 13.60
C SER A 55 10.45 -6.49 13.09
N LEU A 56 10.26 -5.45 13.90
CA LEU A 56 9.59 -4.22 13.51
C LEU A 56 10.37 -3.48 12.42
N GLU A 57 11.69 -3.40 12.53
CA GLU A 57 12.57 -2.81 11.52
C GLU A 57 12.47 -3.54 10.18
N THR A 58 12.42 -4.87 10.21
CA THR A 58 12.22 -5.70 9.02
C THR A 58 10.91 -5.37 8.32
N MET A 59 9.79 -5.32 9.06
CA MET A 59 8.49 -4.97 8.50
C MET A 59 8.47 -3.54 7.95
N ALA A 60 9.01 -2.57 8.69
CA ALA A 60 9.09 -1.18 8.25
C ALA A 60 9.92 -1.05 6.95
N GLY A 61 11.00 -1.81 6.81
CA GLY A 61 11.80 -1.89 5.59
C GLY A 61 11.02 -2.40 4.38
N ILE A 62 10.21 -3.45 4.57
CA ILE A 62 9.36 -4.01 3.50
C ILE A 62 8.32 -2.97 3.04
N VAL A 63 7.65 -2.30 3.97
CA VAL A 63 6.61 -1.33 3.63
C VAL A 63 7.19 -0.05 3.02
N LEU A 64 8.39 0.36 3.44
CA LEU A 64 9.13 1.44 2.77
C LEU A 64 9.44 1.09 1.30
N GLU A 65 9.85 -0.15 1.02
CA GLU A 65 10.10 -0.59 -0.35
C GLU A 65 8.78 -0.68 -1.16
N SER A 66 7.69 -1.12 -0.51
CA SER A 66 6.34 -1.11 -1.10
C SER A 66 5.91 0.31 -1.49
N SER A 67 6.08 1.29 -0.60
CA SER A 67 5.78 2.70 -0.85
C SER A 67 6.58 3.26 -2.04
N ARG A 68 7.87 2.91 -2.16
CA ARG A 68 8.71 3.31 -3.30
C ARG A 68 8.21 2.72 -4.62
N ASN A 69 7.79 1.46 -4.63
CA ASN A 69 7.25 0.82 -5.82
C ASN A 69 5.85 1.34 -6.17
N PHE A 70 5.03 1.68 -5.17
CA PHE A 70 3.77 2.36 -5.38
C PHE A 70 3.97 3.74 -6.03
N LEU A 71 4.94 4.51 -5.58
CA LEU A 71 5.31 5.79 -6.20
C LEU A 71 5.74 5.61 -7.67
N LYS A 72 6.56 4.60 -7.97
CA LYS A 72 6.91 4.25 -9.37
C LYS A 72 5.66 3.91 -10.20
N THR A 73 4.69 3.20 -9.61
CA THR A 73 3.41 2.88 -10.27
C THR A 73 2.64 4.15 -10.63
N ILE A 74 2.55 5.13 -9.72
CA ILE A 74 1.90 6.43 -9.98
C ILE A 74 2.58 7.18 -11.11
N TYR A 75 3.91 7.28 -11.09
CA TYR A 75 4.67 7.97 -12.14
C TYR A 75 4.51 7.30 -13.51
N ALA A 76 4.58 5.97 -13.55
CA ALA A 76 4.38 5.24 -14.78
C ALA A 76 2.93 5.38 -15.31
N TYR A 77 1.92 5.46 -14.42
CA TYR A 77 0.54 5.71 -14.80
C TYR A 77 0.33 7.06 -15.46
N GLN A 78 1.02 8.11 -15.03
CA GLN A 78 0.95 9.43 -15.68
C GLN A 78 1.39 9.39 -17.14
N CYS A 79 2.31 8.50 -17.49
CA CYS A 79 2.71 8.26 -18.87
C CYS A 79 1.65 7.50 -19.65
N SER A 80 0.86 6.64 -19.00
CA SER A 80 -0.15 5.78 -19.65
C SER A 80 -1.42 6.52 -20.11
N THR A 81 -1.61 7.76 -19.70
CA THR A 81 -2.74 8.61 -20.19
C THR A 81 -2.51 9.19 -21.58
N ARG A 82 -1.39 8.87 -22.23
CA ARG A 82 -1.01 9.21 -23.61
C ARG A 82 -0.76 7.91 -24.37
N ILE A 83 -0.35 7.97 -25.64
CA ILE A 83 0.08 6.79 -26.39
C ILE A 83 1.30 6.19 -25.68
N CYS A 84 1.08 5.10 -24.94
CA CYS A 84 2.12 4.41 -24.18
C CYS A 84 2.90 3.45 -25.04
N THR A 85 4.21 3.39 -24.83
CA THR A 85 5.04 2.33 -25.38
C THR A 85 4.85 1.04 -24.56
N LEU A 86 5.14 -0.10 -25.19
CA LEU A 86 5.11 -1.41 -24.51
C LEU A 86 6.00 -1.44 -23.27
N ASN A 87 7.16 -0.77 -23.32
CA ASN A 87 8.10 -0.69 -22.20
C ASN A 87 7.52 0.09 -21.01
N GLU A 88 6.79 1.18 -21.26
CA GLU A 88 6.13 1.97 -20.22
C GLU A 88 5.00 1.17 -19.55
N MET A 89 4.21 0.43 -20.34
CA MET A 89 3.21 -0.50 -19.80
C MET A 89 3.85 -1.60 -18.94
N GLN A 90 4.93 -2.21 -19.39
CA GLN A 90 5.65 -3.23 -18.62
C GLN A 90 6.21 -2.66 -17.31
N ALA A 91 6.76 -1.44 -17.33
CA ALA A 91 7.26 -0.76 -16.14
C ALA A 91 6.12 -0.50 -15.13
N PHE A 92 4.97 -0.03 -15.61
CA PHE A 92 3.78 0.20 -14.78
C PHE A 92 3.29 -1.10 -14.11
N PHE A 93 3.00 -2.13 -14.91
CA PHE A 93 2.50 -3.39 -14.37
C PHE A 93 3.53 -4.10 -13.49
N GLY A 94 4.82 -3.99 -13.82
CA GLY A 94 5.91 -4.53 -13.02
C GLY A 94 5.99 -3.86 -11.65
N ALA A 95 5.91 -2.52 -11.59
CA ALA A 95 5.93 -1.79 -10.32
C ALA A 95 4.70 -2.11 -9.46
N ALA A 96 3.50 -2.15 -10.05
CA ALA A 96 2.28 -2.54 -9.34
C ALA A 96 2.33 -3.98 -8.82
N ALA A 97 2.88 -4.92 -9.60
CA ALA A 97 3.06 -6.31 -9.18
C ALA A 97 4.06 -6.43 -8.00
N GLN A 98 5.09 -5.59 -7.95
CA GLN A 98 6.02 -5.54 -6.81
C GLN A 98 5.34 -5.11 -5.53
N VAL A 99 4.43 -4.12 -5.55
CA VAL A 99 3.65 -3.72 -4.37
C VAL A 99 2.85 -4.92 -3.82
N VAL A 100 2.17 -5.67 -4.69
CA VAL A 100 1.41 -6.87 -4.30
C VAL A 100 2.31 -7.99 -3.75
N SER A 101 3.50 -8.16 -4.32
CA SER A 101 4.47 -9.15 -3.83
C SER A 101 5.03 -8.77 -2.45
N LEU A 102 5.29 -7.49 -2.24
CA LEU A 102 5.81 -6.97 -0.97
C LEU A 102 4.77 -7.04 0.15
N GLU A 103 3.49 -6.87 -0.16
CA GLU A 103 2.43 -7.09 0.82
C GLU A 103 2.44 -8.53 1.34
N ARG A 104 2.55 -9.54 0.47
CA ARG A 104 2.66 -10.94 0.90
C ARG A 104 3.88 -11.19 1.78
N THR A 105 5.01 -10.55 1.44
CA THR A 105 6.23 -10.61 2.27
C THR A 105 6.01 -9.92 3.61
N CYS A 106 5.25 -8.81 3.64
CA CYS A 106 4.88 -8.13 4.87
C CYS A 106 3.97 -8.99 5.75
N ASP A 107 3.01 -9.71 5.17
CA ASP A 107 2.15 -10.68 5.83
C ASP A 107 2.94 -11.81 6.52
N GLU A 108 3.97 -12.33 5.84
CA GLU A 108 4.84 -13.35 6.41
C GLU A 108 5.67 -12.77 7.57
N ALA A 109 6.23 -11.58 7.38
CA ALA A 109 6.97 -10.87 8.43
C ALA A 109 6.08 -10.50 9.62
N PHE A 110 4.83 -10.13 9.39
CA PHE A 110 3.83 -9.88 10.43
C PHE A 110 3.56 -11.10 11.30
N ARG A 111 3.39 -12.28 10.69
CA ARG A 111 3.19 -13.53 11.44
C ARG A 111 4.42 -13.87 12.27
N GLU A 112 5.62 -13.70 11.72
CA GLU A 112 6.88 -13.92 12.43
C GLU A 112 7.08 -12.90 13.55
N ALA A 113 6.81 -11.61 13.31
CA ALA A 113 6.89 -10.59 14.35
C ALA A 113 5.95 -10.89 15.53
N ASN A 114 4.70 -11.31 15.25
CA ASN A 114 3.77 -11.71 16.31
C ASN A 114 4.28 -12.93 17.11
N ARG A 115 4.95 -13.90 16.46
CA ARG A 115 5.58 -15.03 17.16
C ARG A 115 6.71 -14.55 18.09
N VAL A 116 7.59 -13.68 17.56
CA VAL A 116 8.70 -13.10 18.35
C VAL A 116 8.16 -12.28 19.52
N ILE A 117 7.12 -11.47 19.32
CA ILE A 117 6.48 -10.69 20.39
C ILE A 117 5.95 -11.62 21.48
N PHE A 118 5.29 -12.72 21.11
CA PHE A 118 4.77 -13.68 22.08
C PHE A 118 5.89 -14.38 22.89
N GLU A 119 7.02 -14.68 22.24
CA GLU A 119 8.14 -15.37 22.88
C GLU A 119 9.03 -14.45 23.74
N GLU A 120 9.21 -13.19 23.33
CA GLU A 120 10.24 -12.30 23.88
C GLU A 120 9.68 -11.21 24.81
N SER A 121 8.37 -10.95 24.78
CA SER A 121 7.80 -9.90 25.64
C SER A 121 7.89 -10.28 27.11
N THR A 122 8.40 -9.36 27.91
CA THR A 122 8.59 -9.55 29.36
C THR A 122 7.39 -9.07 30.17
N ASP A 123 6.58 -8.18 29.61
CA ASP A 123 5.35 -7.69 30.23
C ASP A 123 4.26 -7.36 29.20
N PHE A 124 3.05 -7.10 29.72
CA PHE A 124 1.88 -6.81 28.91
C PHE A 124 2.00 -5.51 28.10
N LYS A 125 2.67 -4.47 28.63
CA LYS A 125 2.79 -3.18 27.94
C LYS A 125 3.70 -3.31 26.72
N GLU A 126 4.81 -4.03 26.88
CA GLU A 126 5.73 -4.37 25.79
C GLU A 126 4.98 -5.12 24.68
N ALA A 127 4.28 -6.21 25.05
CA ALA A 127 3.53 -7.02 24.09
C ALA A 127 2.45 -6.21 23.37
N MET A 128 1.70 -5.39 24.10
CA MET A 128 0.62 -4.57 23.56
C MET A 128 1.17 -3.52 22.58
N LEU A 129 2.20 -2.79 22.98
CA LEU A 129 2.81 -1.74 22.15
C LEU A 129 3.42 -2.33 20.85
N ALA A 130 4.17 -3.42 20.99
CA ALA A 130 4.78 -4.07 19.84
C ALA A 130 3.73 -4.60 18.84
N ARG A 131 2.64 -5.20 19.34
CA ARG A 131 1.53 -5.67 18.49
C ARG A 131 0.80 -4.53 17.81
N ASP A 132 0.61 -3.40 18.48
CA ASP A 132 -0.02 -2.22 17.91
C ASP A 132 0.82 -1.69 16.74
N ILE A 133 2.12 -1.48 16.94
CA ILE A 133 3.04 -1.06 15.88
C ILE A 133 3.02 -2.04 14.69
N THR A 134 3.13 -3.34 14.98
CA THR A 134 3.13 -4.41 13.98
C THR A 134 1.86 -4.40 13.14
N GLY A 135 0.69 -4.28 13.80
CA GLY A 135 -0.62 -4.23 13.14
C GLY A 135 -0.77 -2.99 12.25
N LYS A 136 -0.28 -1.82 12.68
CA LYS A 136 -0.34 -0.60 11.88
C LYS A 136 0.58 -0.64 10.65
N ILE A 137 1.74 -1.25 10.76
CA ILE A 137 2.62 -1.46 9.61
C ILE A 137 1.97 -2.40 8.58
N GLU A 138 1.31 -3.47 9.02
CA GLU A 138 0.59 -4.40 8.14
C GLU A 138 -0.61 -3.72 7.48
N GLU A 139 -1.40 -2.94 8.23
CA GLU A 139 -2.53 -2.14 7.71
C GLU A 139 -2.09 -1.16 6.61
N ALA A 140 -0.96 -0.47 6.79
CA ALA A 140 -0.36 0.38 5.77
C ALA A 140 0.04 -0.40 4.51
N SER A 141 0.60 -1.61 4.66
CA SER A 141 0.96 -2.49 3.55
C SER A 141 -0.26 -2.90 2.73
N ASN A 142 -1.34 -3.32 3.40
CA ASN A 142 -2.62 -3.68 2.80
C ASN A 142 -3.22 -2.52 2.02
N SER A 143 -3.23 -1.33 2.60
CA SER A 143 -3.78 -0.12 1.98
C SER A 143 -3.00 0.28 0.72
N LEU A 144 -1.66 0.18 0.73
CA LEU A 144 -0.83 0.39 -0.46
C LEU A 144 -1.12 -0.63 -1.57
N MET A 145 -1.33 -1.90 -1.22
CA MET A 145 -1.70 -2.94 -2.20
C MET A 145 -3.07 -2.63 -2.82
N LEU A 146 -4.07 -2.25 -2.03
CA LEU A 146 -5.40 -1.87 -2.52
C LEU A 146 -5.35 -0.64 -3.43
N ALA A 147 -4.52 0.35 -3.10
CA ALA A 147 -4.26 1.51 -3.95
C ALA A 147 -3.61 1.09 -5.30
N ALA A 148 -2.64 0.17 -5.27
CA ALA A 148 -2.01 -0.35 -6.49
C ALA A 148 -2.99 -1.15 -7.36
N PHE A 149 -3.88 -1.94 -6.77
CA PHE A 149 -4.96 -2.60 -7.51
C PHE A 149 -5.91 -1.61 -8.16
N THR A 150 -6.30 -0.56 -7.45
CA THR A 150 -7.22 0.47 -7.97
C THR A 150 -6.63 1.20 -9.18
N ILE A 151 -5.34 1.57 -9.14
CA ILE A 151 -4.66 2.18 -10.30
C ILE A 151 -4.56 1.19 -11.46
N ARG A 152 -4.25 -0.08 -11.18
CA ARG A 152 -4.13 -1.11 -12.21
C ARG A 152 -5.46 -1.41 -12.90
N GLU A 153 -6.55 -1.49 -12.15
CA GLU A 153 -7.91 -1.63 -12.69
C GLU A 153 -8.21 -0.50 -13.68
N ARG A 154 -7.88 0.74 -13.29
CA ARG A 154 -8.06 1.90 -14.14
C ARG A 154 -7.24 1.87 -15.42
N ALA A 155 -6.00 1.41 -15.36
CA ALA A 155 -5.13 1.31 -16.53
C ALA A 155 -5.68 0.30 -17.56
N PHE A 156 -6.26 -0.82 -17.10
CA PHE A 156 -6.92 -1.78 -17.97
C PHE A 156 -8.13 -1.17 -18.70
N ASP A 157 -8.98 -0.42 -18.01
CA ASP A 157 -10.18 0.19 -18.58
C ASP A 157 -9.84 1.17 -19.71
N VAL A 158 -8.78 1.96 -19.56
CA VAL A 158 -8.35 2.93 -20.58
C VAL A 158 -7.85 2.22 -21.83
N HIS A 159 -7.07 1.16 -21.71
CA HIS A 159 -6.43 0.50 -22.86
C HIS A 159 -7.36 -0.44 -23.63
N ILE A 160 -8.35 -1.05 -23.00
CA ILE A 160 -9.32 -1.91 -23.68
C ILE A 160 -10.26 -1.10 -24.58
N TRP A 161 -10.55 0.16 -24.26
CA TRP A 161 -11.51 0.98 -25.00
C TRP A 161 -10.91 1.82 -26.14
N GLU A 162 -9.60 2.03 -26.17
CA GLU A 162 -8.91 2.76 -27.24
C GLU A 162 -8.41 1.85 -28.37
N GLY A 163 -8.57 0.53 -28.24
CA GLY A 163 -8.14 -0.48 -29.21
C GLY A 163 -9.22 -0.94 -30.21
N TYR A 164 -10.41 -0.28 -30.25
CA TYR A 164 -11.47 -0.54 -31.26
C TYR A 164 -11.96 0.74 -31.90
#